data_3fc25d3d90e4c6f9259c03fdff1d261b
#
_entry.id   3fc25d3d90e4c6f9259c03fdff1d261b
#
_cell.length_a   1.000
_cell.length_b   1.000
_cell.length_c   1.000
_cell.angle_alpha   90.00
_cell.angle_beta   90.00
_cell.angle_gamma   90.00
#
_symmetry.space_group_name_H-M   'P 1'
#
loop_
_entity.id
_entity.type
_entity.pdbx_description
1 polymer ?
#
loop_
_entity_poly.entity_id
_entity_poly.type
_entity_poly.pdbx_seq_one_letter_code
_entity_poly.pdbx_strand_id
1 'polypeptide(L)'
;GGEFSYNMTAADKKKYKKALSDSGVEVSALCGDMGGHGFEIAADNPGRVEISKRIADLAAEFGTSVVTTHIGVIPSDKSEPRYAAMLDALSEIGEYAKGVGVTFAIETGPEKAATLRGFLDNTHGGVGVNLDPANFVMVTRQDPVEAVELLGGYIVHTHVKDGKNLIAADPKLVYDCFAKGGIDALNVADYFTETPVGKGDVDFTAYFAALKAAGYDGYLTVEREAGENPDADIAAALAYISSVRKNLGI
;
A
#
# COMPACT_ATOMS: atom_id res chain seq x y z
N GLY A 1 -19.77 -1.76 0.03
CA GLY A 1 -19.12 -0.51 0.35
C GLY A 1 -19.54 0.03 1.69
N GLY A 2 -18.57 0.49 2.46
CA GLY A 2 -18.83 1.21 3.70
C GLY A 2 -19.53 2.55 3.46
N GLU A 3 -19.87 3.27 4.52
CA GLU A 3 -20.47 4.62 4.40
C GLU A 3 -19.55 5.58 3.63
N PHE A 4 -18.22 5.45 3.76
CA PHE A 4 -17.24 6.21 3.00
C PHE A 4 -16.80 5.42 1.75
N SER A 5 -17.31 5.80 0.59
CA SER A 5 -17.01 5.11 -0.67
C SER A 5 -17.19 6.01 -1.88
N TYR A 6 -16.70 5.57 -3.03
CA TYR A 6 -16.88 6.25 -4.33
C TYR A 6 -18.36 6.38 -4.76
N ASN A 7 -19.28 5.73 -4.04
CA ASN A 7 -20.74 5.83 -4.27
C ASN A 7 -21.44 6.85 -3.37
N MET A 8 -20.70 7.60 -2.54
CA MET A 8 -21.27 8.63 -1.68
C MET A 8 -22.08 9.66 -2.45
N THR A 9 -23.22 10.06 -1.86
CA THR A 9 -23.97 11.21 -2.35
C THR A 9 -23.25 12.53 -2.06
N ALA A 10 -23.65 13.61 -2.73
CA ALA A 10 -23.12 14.95 -2.43
C ALA A 10 -23.35 15.35 -0.95
N ALA A 11 -24.47 14.89 -0.36
CA ALA A 11 -24.77 15.14 1.05
C ALA A 11 -23.81 14.40 1.99
N ASP A 12 -23.48 13.13 1.68
CA ASP A 12 -22.51 12.34 2.44
C ASP A 12 -21.12 12.96 2.37
N LYS A 13 -20.66 13.33 1.17
CA LYS A 13 -19.38 14.01 0.96
C LYS A 13 -19.29 15.30 1.78
N LYS A 14 -20.35 16.11 1.79
CA LYS A 14 -20.39 17.34 2.59
C LYS A 14 -20.30 17.04 4.10
N LYS A 15 -20.98 15.97 4.58
CA LYS A 15 -20.93 15.53 5.99
C LYS A 15 -19.50 15.17 6.39
N TYR A 16 -18.81 14.33 5.58
CA TYR A 16 -17.45 13.91 5.87
C TYR A 16 -16.44 15.06 5.80
N LYS A 17 -16.52 15.91 4.78
CA LYS A 17 -15.66 17.11 4.68
C LYS A 17 -15.83 18.03 5.89
N LYS A 18 -17.07 18.21 6.36
CA LYS A 18 -17.31 18.98 7.58
C LYS A 18 -16.69 18.33 8.80
N ALA A 19 -16.83 17.02 8.99
CA ALA A 19 -16.26 16.29 10.11
C ALA A 19 -14.72 16.38 10.13
N LEU A 20 -14.06 16.23 8.99
CA LEU A 20 -12.61 16.40 8.84
C LEU A 20 -12.18 17.83 9.21
N SER A 21 -12.88 18.84 8.68
CA SER A 21 -12.60 20.24 8.98
C SER A 21 -12.79 20.58 10.45
N ASP A 22 -13.88 20.08 11.08
CA ASP A 22 -14.17 20.34 12.49
C ASP A 22 -13.15 19.67 13.44
N SER A 23 -12.58 18.53 13.03
CA SER A 23 -11.59 17.78 13.81
C SER A 23 -10.14 18.21 13.54
N GLY A 24 -9.89 19.01 12.50
CA GLY A 24 -8.55 19.38 12.08
C GLY A 24 -7.71 18.22 11.56
N VAL A 25 -8.37 17.14 11.07
CA VAL A 25 -7.73 15.96 10.51
C VAL A 25 -7.66 16.06 9.00
N GLU A 26 -6.52 15.73 8.43
CA GLU A 26 -6.29 15.64 6.99
C GLU A 26 -6.37 14.19 6.50
N VAL A 27 -6.69 14.01 5.23
CA VAL A 27 -6.69 12.69 4.58
C VAL A 27 -5.33 12.46 3.94
N SER A 28 -4.55 11.50 4.45
CA SER A 28 -3.24 11.14 3.90
C SER A 28 -3.35 10.38 2.58
N ALA A 29 -4.29 9.44 2.50
CA ALA A 29 -4.57 8.63 1.32
C ALA A 29 -6.00 8.08 1.38
N LEU A 30 -6.55 7.64 0.25
CA LEU A 30 -7.74 6.79 0.20
C LEU A 30 -7.33 5.36 -0.14
N CYS A 31 -7.94 4.39 0.53
CA CYS A 31 -7.83 2.98 0.15
C CYS A 31 -8.73 2.71 -1.06
N GLY A 32 -8.12 2.30 -2.16
CA GLY A 32 -8.79 1.93 -3.42
C GLY A 32 -8.87 0.43 -3.65
N ASP A 33 -8.56 -0.38 -2.63
CA ASP A 33 -8.59 -1.83 -2.77
C ASP A 33 -10.01 -2.36 -2.97
N MET A 34 -10.17 -3.13 -4.03
CA MET A 34 -11.42 -3.80 -4.40
C MET A 34 -11.41 -5.28 -4.02
N GLY A 35 -10.35 -5.75 -3.39
CA GLY A 35 -10.15 -7.14 -3.01
C GLY A 35 -10.01 -8.11 -4.19
N GLY A 36 -9.94 -9.41 -3.86
CA GLY A 36 -9.84 -10.48 -4.84
C GLY A 36 -8.50 -10.47 -5.59
N HIS A 37 -8.55 -10.81 -6.89
CA HIS A 37 -7.35 -10.98 -7.73
C HIS A 37 -6.70 -9.68 -8.24
N GLY A 38 -7.11 -8.51 -7.73
CA GLY A 38 -6.59 -7.25 -8.23
C GLY A 38 -6.88 -7.06 -9.74
N PHE A 39 -5.83 -6.80 -10.53
CA PHE A 39 -5.93 -6.57 -11.97
C PHE A 39 -5.38 -7.73 -12.83
N GLU A 40 -5.24 -8.92 -12.25
CA GLU A 40 -4.68 -10.09 -12.95
C GLU A 40 -5.59 -10.63 -14.08
N ILE A 41 -6.89 -10.37 -14.04
CA ILE A 41 -7.88 -10.89 -14.99
C ILE A 41 -8.35 -9.80 -15.95
N ALA A 42 -7.88 -9.87 -17.21
CA ALA A 42 -8.16 -8.86 -18.22
C ALA A 42 -9.67 -8.59 -18.44
N ALA A 43 -10.52 -9.62 -18.35
CA ALA A 43 -11.97 -9.49 -18.54
C ALA A 43 -12.65 -8.62 -17.47
N ASP A 44 -12.09 -8.56 -16.26
CA ASP A 44 -12.67 -7.82 -15.13
C ASP A 44 -12.12 -6.38 -15.07
N ASN A 45 -10.99 -6.12 -15.72
CA ASN A 45 -10.27 -4.84 -15.64
C ASN A 45 -11.09 -3.62 -16.09
N PRO A 46 -11.93 -3.67 -17.14
CA PRO A 46 -12.72 -2.48 -17.51
C PRO A 46 -13.58 -1.94 -16.36
N GLY A 47 -14.23 -2.81 -15.60
CA GLY A 47 -15.03 -2.41 -14.44
C GLY A 47 -14.17 -1.89 -13.28
N ARG A 48 -13.02 -2.54 -13.01
CA ARG A 48 -12.07 -2.13 -11.97
C ARG A 48 -11.42 -0.79 -12.29
N VAL A 49 -11.03 -0.57 -13.54
CA VAL A 49 -10.47 0.71 -14.01
C VAL A 49 -11.44 1.86 -13.79
N GLU A 50 -12.71 1.70 -14.17
CA GLU A 50 -13.73 2.74 -13.99
C GLU A 50 -13.98 3.05 -12.50
N ILE A 51 -13.99 2.04 -11.63
CA ILE A 51 -14.10 2.24 -10.17
C ILE A 51 -12.85 2.97 -9.65
N SER A 52 -11.65 2.59 -10.07
CA SER A 52 -10.40 3.23 -9.66
C SER A 52 -10.34 4.71 -10.06
N LYS A 53 -10.81 5.06 -11.25
CA LYS A 53 -10.94 6.47 -11.69
C LYS A 53 -11.86 7.27 -10.77
N ARG A 54 -13.01 6.70 -10.39
CA ARG A 54 -13.95 7.33 -9.45
C ARG A 54 -13.36 7.50 -8.05
N ILE A 55 -12.50 6.56 -7.62
CA ILE A 55 -11.78 6.69 -6.34
C ILE A 55 -10.71 7.78 -6.44
N ALA A 56 -10.02 7.92 -7.58
CA ALA A 56 -9.07 9.00 -7.81
C ALA A 56 -9.77 10.38 -7.78
N ASP A 57 -10.94 10.51 -8.42
CA ASP A 57 -11.76 11.73 -8.31
C ASP A 57 -12.15 12.04 -6.86
N LEU A 58 -12.53 11.00 -6.10
CA LEU A 58 -12.88 11.15 -4.69
C LEU A 58 -11.67 11.59 -3.87
N ALA A 59 -10.48 11.04 -4.12
CA ALA A 59 -9.23 11.44 -3.45
C ALA A 59 -8.93 12.92 -3.69
N ALA A 60 -8.96 13.36 -4.94
CA ALA A 60 -8.79 14.77 -5.30
C ALA A 60 -9.84 15.66 -4.61
N GLU A 61 -11.10 15.22 -4.57
CA GLU A 61 -12.18 15.96 -3.92
C GLU A 61 -11.99 16.07 -2.39
N PHE A 62 -11.37 15.08 -1.75
CA PHE A 62 -11.06 15.08 -0.31
C PHE A 62 -9.68 15.66 0.03
N GLY A 63 -8.96 16.17 -0.96
CA GLY A 63 -7.72 16.92 -0.76
C GLY A 63 -6.48 16.04 -0.57
N THR A 64 -6.55 14.75 -0.88
CA THR A 64 -5.37 13.89 -0.93
C THR A 64 -4.94 13.62 -2.36
N SER A 65 -3.62 13.50 -2.56
CA SER A 65 -3.02 13.14 -3.85
C SER A 65 -2.66 11.66 -3.97
N VAL A 66 -3.14 10.81 -3.03
CA VAL A 66 -2.75 9.38 -2.99
C VAL A 66 -3.98 8.48 -2.88
N VAL A 67 -4.02 7.46 -3.73
CA VAL A 67 -4.90 6.28 -3.57
C VAL A 67 -4.01 5.05 -3.41
N THR A 68 -4.12 4.33 -2.29
CA THR A 68 -3.38 3.09 -2.04
C THR A 68 -4.20 1.88 -2.45
N THR A 69 -3.55 0.83 -2.96
CA THR A 69 -4.26 -0.37 -3.44
C THR A 69 -3.36 -1.58 -3.57
N HIS A 70 -3.93 -2.77 -3.37
CA HIS A 70 -3.37 -4.02 -3.87
C HIS A 70 -3.79 -4.25 -5.32
N ILE A 71 -2.92 -4.81 -6.13
CA ILE A 71 -3.16 -4.99 -7.58
C ILE A 71 -3.15 -6.45 -8.05
N GLY A 72 -2.96 -7.39 -7.15
CA GLY A 72 -2.61 -8.77 -7.47
C GLY A 72 -1.10 -8.99 -7.41
N VAL A 73 -0.63 -10.13 -7.87
CA VAL A 73 0.80 -10.48 -7.87
C VAL A 73 1.41 -10.25 -9.25
N ILE A 74 2.34 -9.31 -9.33
CA ILE A 74 3.07 -9.02 -10.58
C ILE A 74 3.94 -10.24 -10.93
N PRO A 75 3.75 -10.85 -12.13
CA PRO A 75 4.59 -11.97 -12.54
C PRO A 75 6.03 -11.52 -12.78
N SER A 76 6.98 -12.35 -12.38
CA SER A 76 8.40 -12.13 -12.73
C SER A 76 8.69 -12.39 -14.20
N ASP A 77 7.92 -13.28 -14.83
CA ASP A 77 7.97 -13.51 -16.29
C ASP A 77 6.98 -12.56 -16.99
N LYS A 78 7.53 -11.57 -17.68
CA LYS A 78 6.76 -10.58 -18.43
C LYS A 78 5.97 -11.16 -19.61
N SER A 79 6.26 -12.40 -20.03
CA SER A 79 5.52 -13.10 -21.09
C SER A 79 4.19 -13.69 -20.59
N GLU A 80 3.95 -13.76 -19.30
CA GLU A 80 2.67 -14.21 -18.76
C GLU A 80 1.55 -13.24 -19.16
N PRO A 81 0.41 -13.73 -19.68
CA PRO A 81 -0.69 -12.85 -20.15
C PRO A 81 -1.21 -11.88 -19.06
N ARG A 82 -1.17 -12.27 -17.78
CA ARG A 82 -1.59 -11.40 -16.68
C ARG A 82 -0.67 -10.20 -16.49
N TYR A 83 0.62 -10.28 -16.87
CA TYR A 83 1.52 -9.11 -16.81
C TYR A 83 1.01 -7.98 -17.73
N ALA A 84 0.67 -8.30 -18.98
CA ALA A 84 0.11 -7.32 -19.90
C ALA A 84 -1.24 -6.78 -19.41
N ALA A 85 -2.13 -7.67 -18.92
CA ALA A 85 -3.43 -7.27 -18.39
C ALA A 85 -3.32 -6.27 -17.23
N MET A 86 -2.38 -6.51 -16.30
CA MET A 86 -2.11 -5.61 -15.18
C MET A 86 -1.50 -4.29 -15.67
N LEU A 87 -0.51 -4.37 -16.58
CA LEU A 87 0.20 -3.19 -17.10
C LEU A 87 -0.75 -2.24 -17.83
N ASP A 88 -1.62 -2.77 -18.70
CA ASP A 88 -2.60 -1.98 -19.45
C ASP A 88 -3.56 -1.27 -18.49
N ALA A 89 -4.11 -2.00 -17.51
CA ALA A 89 -5.05 -1.44 -16.54
C ALA A 89 -4.39 -0.35 -15.68
N LEU A 90 -3.19 -0.62 -15.14
CA LEU A 90 -2.48 0.33 -14.29
C LEU A 90 -2.00 1.56 -15.07
N SER A 91 -1.60 1.40 -16.33
CA SER A 91 -1.24 2.53 -17.19
C SER A 91 -2.44 3.45 -17.45
N GLU A 92 -3.61 2.89 -17.76
CA GLU A 92 -4.83 3.66 -17.96
C GLU A 92 -5.28 4.39 -16.67
N ILE A 93 -5.25 3.71 -15.52
CA ILE A 93 -5.58 4.30 -14.23
C ILE A 93 -4.58 5.41 -13.90
N GLY A 94 -3.28 5.17 -14.08
CA GLY A 94 -2.22 6.12 -13.77
C GLY A 94 -2.34 7.40 -14.60
N GLU A 95 -2.55 7.28 -15.92
CA GLU A 95 -2.78 8.44 -16.79
C GLU A 95 -3.97 9.29 -16.33
N TYR A 96 -5.08 8.62 -15.98
CA TYR A 96 -6.26 9.32 -15.46
C TYR A 96 -5.98 10.00 -14.11
N ALA A 97 -5.43 9.26 -13.15
CA ALA A 97 -5.13 9.76 -11.81
C ALA A 97 -4.19 10.97 -11.86
N LYS A 98 -3.13 10.91 -12.68
CA LYS A 98 -2.24 12.03 -12.93
C LYS A 98 -2.99 13.26 -13.45
N GLY A 99 -3.98 13.06 -14.32
CA GLY A 99 -4.81 14.14 -14.87
C GLY A 99 -5.63 14.88 -13.82
N VAL A 100 -5.98 14.21 -12.71
CA VAL A 100 -6.72 14.81 -11.57
C VAL A 100 -5.83 15.15 -10.38
N GLY A 101 -4.50 15.05 -10.54
CA GLY A 101 -3.52 15.39 -9.50
C GLY A 101 -3.34 14.32 -8.42
N VAL A 102 -3.64 13.05 -8.75
CA VAL A 102 -3.56 11.90 -7.83
C VAL A 102 -2.54 10.89 -8.36
N THR A 103 -1.86 10.20 -7.45
CA THR A 103 -1.02 9.02 -7.75
C THR A 103 -1.73 7.77 -7.25
N PHE A 104 -1.83 6.78 -8.13
CA PHE A 104 -2.37 5.46 -7.78
C PHE A 104 -1.22 4.59 -7.26
N ALA A 105 -1.14 4.41 -5.96
CA ALA A 105 0.01 3.85 -5.25
C ALA A 105 -0.20 2.36 -4.98
N ILE A 106 0.65 1.52 -5.57
CA ILE A 106 0.67 0.07 -5.36
C ILE A 106 1.24 -0.21 -3.97
N GLU A 107 0.49 -0.97 -3.17
CA GLU A 107 1.01 -1.46 -1.90
C GLU A 107 1.97 -2.63 -2.13
N THR A 108 3.15 -2.52 -1.50
CA THR A 108 4.19 -3.54 -1.60
C THR A 108 3.83 -4.79 -0.78
N GLY A 109 4.26 -5.96 -1.23
CA GLY A 109 4.00 -7.18 -0.49
C GLY A 109 4.34 -8.48 -1.21
N PRO A 110 3.64 -8.84 -2.29
CA PRO A 110 3.78 -10.17 -2.86
C PRO A 110 5.03 -10.36 -3.73
N GLU A 111 5.62 -9.28 -4.24
CA GLU A 111 6.81 -9.33 -5.09
C GLU A 111 8.01 -8.60 -4.47
N LYS A 112 9.21 -8.92 -4.97
CA LYS A 112 10.41 -8.17 -4.63
C LYS A 112 10.39 -6.78 -5.26
N ALA A 113 11.04 -5.82 -4.60
CA ALA A 113 11.15 -4.44 -5.06
C ALA A 113 11.66 -4.31 -6.50
N ALA A 114 12.58 -5.16 -6.93
CA ALA A 114 13.10 -5.16 -8.31
C ALA A 114 12.02 -5.54 -9.35
N THR A 115 11.13 -6.47 -9.03
CA THR A 115 10.00 -6.85 -9.90
C THR A 115 9.01 -5.70 -10.01
N LEU A 116 8.63 -5.10 -8.88
CA LEU A 116 7.75 -3.94 -8.85
C LEU A 116 8.38 -2.76 -9.61
N ARG A 117 9.66 -2.46 -9.38
CA ARG A 117 10.38 -1.40 -10.11
C ARG A 117 10.32 -1.62 -11.63
N GLY A 118 10.63 -2.85 -12.08
CA GLY A 118 10.59 -3.20 -13.50
C GLY A 118 9.18 -3.16 -14.09
N PHE A 119 8.13 -3.25 -13.29
CA PHE A 119 6.74 -3.03 -13.71
C PHE A 119 6.43 -1.54 -13.83
N LEU A 120 6.75 -0.76 -12.80
CA LEU A 120 6.53 0.69 -12.76
C LEU A 120 7.24 1.43 -13.91
N ASP A 121 8.46 1.03 -14.24
CA ASP A 121 9.23 1.60 -15.36
C ASP A 121 8.54 1.40 -16.73
N ASN A 122 7.55 0.49 -16.82
CA ASN A 122 6.76 0.27 -18.03
C ASN A 122 5.37 0.91 -17.98
N THR A 123 4.94 1.49 -16.86
CA THR A 123 3.69 2.25 -16.78
C THR A 123 3.85 3.63 -17.41
N HIS A 124 2.74 4.27 -17.80
CA HIS A 124 2.76 5.60 -18.44
C HIS A 124 2.81 6.78 -17.45
N GLY A 125 3.15 6.50 -16.19
CA GLY A 125 3.17 7.48 -15.10
C GLY A 125 1.85 7.58 -14.35
N GLY A 126 1.84 8.34 -13.24
CA GLY A 126 0.68 8.43 -12.34
C GLY A 126 0.47 7.19 -11.45
N VAL A 127 1.33 6.19 -11.59
CA VAL A 127 1.41 5.02 -10.70
C VAL A 127 2.63 5.21 -9.80
N GLY A 128 2.44 4.98 -8.51
CA GLY A 128 3.48 5.08 -7.49
C GLY A 128 3.48 3.88 -6.55
N VAL A 129 4.11 4.06 -5.40
CA VAL A 129 4.27 3.02 -4.39
C VAL A 129 3.76 3.52 -3.03
N ASN A 130 2.92 2.71 -2.40
CA ASN A 130 2.70 2.70 -0.97
C ASN A 130 3.62 1.63 -0.38
N LEU A 131 4.72 2.04 0.23
CA LEU A 131 5.72 1.10 0.72
C LEU A 131 5.35 0.61 2.12
N ASP A 132 5.06 -0.69 2.24
CA ASP A 132 4.91 -1.38 3.52
C ASP A 132 6.19 -2.17 3.82
N PRO A 133 6.97 -1.77 4.85
CA PRO A 133 8.22 -2.44 5.17
C PRO A 133 8.01 -3.83 5.78
N ALA A 134 6.91 -4.04 6.51
CA ALA A 134 6.63 -5.34 7.13
C ALA A 134 6.28 -6.40 6.09
N ASN A 135 5.57 -6.03 5.02
CA ASN A 135 5.25 -6.95 3.94
C ASN A 135 6.53 -7.46 3.25
N PHE A 136 7.54 -6.61 3.07
CA PHE A 136 8.85 -7.07 2.58
C PHE A 136 9.51 -8.06 3.52
N VAL A 137 9.54 -7.77 4.82
CA VAL A 137 10.14 -8.68 5.82
C VAL A 137 9.36 -9.98 5.91
N MET A 138 8.04 -9.88 6.07
CA MET A 138 7.17 -11.03 6.34
C MET A 138 7.06 -11.98 5.14
N VAL A 139 6.88 -11.44 3.93
CA VAL A 139 6.51 -12.23 2.75
C VAL A 139 7.72 -12.54 1.86
N THR A 140 8.46 -11.53 1.42
CA THR A 140 9.55 -11.71 0.45
C THR A 140 10.93 -11.87 1.09
N ARG A 141 11.05 -11.64 2.40
CA ARG A 141 12.30 -11.65 3.16
C ARG A 141 13.34 -10.68 2.57
N GLN A 142 12.87 -9.57 2.05
CA GLN A 142 13.71 -8.51 1.52
C GLN A 142 13.91 -7.41 2.56
N ASP A 143 15.11 -6.82 2.61
CA ASP A 143 15.39 -5.66 3.43
C ASP A 143 14.58 -4.45 2.92
N PRO A 144 13.76 -3.81 3.77
CA PRO A 144 13.02 -2.61 3.39
C PRO A 144 13.91 -1.43 2.98
N VAL A 145 15.14 -1.34 3.48
CA VAL A 145 16.10 -0.30 3.09
C VAL A 145 16.51 -0.47 1.63
N GLU A 146 16.86 -1.70 1.21
CA GLU A 146 17.13 -2.00 -0.19
C GLU A 146 15.91 -1.71 -1.08
N ALA A 147 14.70 -1.98 -0.57
CA ALA A 147 13.47 -1.67 -1.29
C ALA A 147 13.29 -0.15 -1.50
N VAL A 148 13.58 0.67 -0.48
CA VAL A 148 13.57 2.14 -0.62
C VAL A 148 14.60 2.61 -1.65
N GLU A 149 15.81 2.06 -1.66
CA GLU A 149 16.84 2.42 -2.63
C GLU A 149 16.41 2.11 -4.08
N LEU A 150 15.72 1.00 -4.29
CA LEU A 150 15.22 0.60 -5.60
C LEU A 150 13.99 1.41 -6.05
N LEU A 151 13.09 1.73 -5.14
CA LEU A 151 11.77 2.29 -5.45
C LEU A 151 11.67 3.80 -5.20
N GLY A 152 12.68 4.43 -4.56
CA GLY A 152 12.64 5.76 -3.97
C GLY A 152 11.85 6.82 -4.74
N GLY A 153 12.11 6.98 -6.05
CA GLY A 153 11.40 7.98 -6.87
C GLY A 153 9.90 7.69 -7.12
N TYR A 154 9.43 6.49 -6.78
CA TYR A 154 8.03 6.07 -6.91
C TYR A 154 7.27 6.10 -5.58
N ILE A 155 7.96 6.20 -4.42
CA ILE A 155 7.32 6.17 -3.11
C ILE A 155 6.56 7.46 -2.87
N VAL A 156 5.24 7.39 -2.77
CA VAL A 156 4.34 8.52 -2.49
C VAL A 156 3.60 8.36 -1.17
N HIS A 157 3.61 7.15 -0.60
CA HIS A 157 3.04 6.84 0.71
C HIS A 157 3.81 5.70 1.35
N THR A 158 3.76 5.59 2.67
CA THR A 158 4.37 4.48 3.39
C THR A 158 3.58 4.10 4.62
N HIS A 159 3.59 2.80 4.92
CA HIS A 159 3.13 2.29 6.19
C HIS A 159 4.27 2.21 7.22
N VAL A 160 3.88 2.30 8.48
CA VAL A 160 4.70 1.93 9.63
C VAL A 160 4.02 0.73 10.27
N LYS A 161 4.39 -0.43 9.77
CA LYS A 161 3.94 -1.76 10.17
C LYS A 161 5.16 -2.62 10.43
N ASP A 162 5.07 -3.52 11.38
CA ASP A 162 6.19 -4.38 11.77
C ASP A 162 5.76 -5.84 11.85
N GLY A 163 6.70 -6.72 11.61
CA GLY A 163 6.43 -8.14 11.60
C GLY A 163 7.68 -9.00 11.50
N LYS A 164 7.48 -10.30 11.50
CA LYS A 164 8.54 -11.31 11.40
C LYS A 164 8.19 -12.38 10.40
N ASN A 165 9.16 -12.80 9.60
CA ASN A 165 9.06 -14.03 8.83
C ASN A 165 9.42 -15.20 9.73
N LEU A 166 8.58 -16.23 9.77
CA LEU A 166 8.80 -17.46 10.55
C LEU A 166 9.30 -18.57 9.64
N ILE A 167 8.63 -18.78 8.50
CA ILE A 167 8.97 -19.81 7.52
C ILE A 167 8.84 -19.22 6.11
N ALA A 168 9.83 -19.47 5.26
CA ALA A 168 9.75 -19.04 3.87
C ALA A 168 8.56 -19.71 3.16
N ALA A 169 7.75 -18.90 2.50
CA ALA A 169 6.63 -19.35 1.67
C ALA A 169 6.73 -18.77 0.26
N ASP A 170 6.00 -19.35 -0.69
CA ASP A 170 5.77 -18.73 -1.98
C ASP A 170 4.88 -17.47 -1.78
N PRO A 171 5.37 -16.27 -2.12
CA PRO A 171 4.60 -15.04 -1.95
C PRO A 171 3.24 -15.07 -2.67
N LYS A 172 3.17 -15.71 -3.84
CA LYS A 172 1.90 -15.84 -4.56
C LYS A 172 0.90 -16.71 -3.81
N LEU A 173 1.35 -17.79 -3.19
CA LEU A 173 0.48 -18.65 -2.37
C LEU A 173 -0.10 -17.87 -1.18
N VAL A 174 0.74 -17.07 -0.52
CA VAL A 174 0.32 -16.21 0.61
C VAL A 174 -0.73 -15.21 0.13
N TYR A 175 -0.45 -14.49 -0.96
CA TYR A 175 -1.37 -13.49 -1.50
C TYR A 175 -2.70 -14.10 -1.97
N ASP A 176 -2.64 -15.22 -2.69
CA ASP A 176 -3.86 -15.94 -3.13
C ASP A 176 -4.72 -16.39 -1.93
N CYS A 177 -4.08 -16.72 -0.79
CA CYS A 177 -4.80 -17.05 0.43
C CYS A 177 -5.65 -15.87 0.92
N PHE A 178 -5.08 -14.66 0.99
CA PHE A 178 -5.82 -13.47 1.37
C PHE A 178 -6.90 -13.11 0.33
N ALA A 179 -6.54 -13.13 -0.95
CA ALA A 179 -7.46 -12.78 -2.04
C ALA A 179 -8.70 -13.68 -2.11
N LYS A 180 -8.60 -14.92 -1.68
CA LYS A 180 -9.69 -15.91 -1.68
C LYS A 180 -10.42 -16.01 -0.33
N GLY A 181 -10.07 -15.19 0.64
CA GLY A 181 -10.65 -15.24 1.99
C GLY A 181 -10.19 -16.45 2.81
N GLY A 182 -9.00 -16.96 2.53
CA GLY A 182 -8.40 -18.13 3.12
C GLY A 182 -8.31 -19.33 2.16
N ILE A 183 -7.32 -20.17 2.36
CA ILE A 183 -7.19 -21.47 1.70
C ILE A 183 -7.17 -22.49 2.83
N ASP A 184 -8.07 -23.49 2.83
CA ASP A 184 -8.26 -24.46 3.91
C ASP A 184 -6.98 -25.18 4.35
N ALA A 185 -5.96 -25.24 3.49
CA ALA A 185 -4.69 -25.91 3.75
C ALA A 185 -3.56 -24.96 4.20
N LEU A 186 -3.78 -23.63 4.24
CA LEU A 186 -2.75 -22.65 4.56
C LEU A 186 -3.13 -21.84 5.80
N ASN A 187 -2.47 -22.12 6.93
CA ASN A 187 -2.50 -21.23 8.08
C ASN A 187 -1.39 -20.19 7.94
N VAL A 188 -1.75 -18.97 7.53
CA VAL A 188 -0.79 -17.88 7.27
C VAL A 188 0.06 -17.57 8.51
N ALA A 189 -0.49 -17.75 9.70
CA ALA A 189 0.22 -17.53 10.97
C ALA A 189 1.42 -18.48 11.18
N ASP A 190 1.52 -19.57 10.44
CA ASP A 190 2.68 -20.46 10.48
C ASP A 190 3.89 -19.86 9.72
N TYR A 191 3.66 -18.94 8.82
CA TYR A 191 4.67 -18.40 7.91
C TYR A 191 5.22 -17.04 8.35
N PHE A 192 4.37 -16.20 8.91
CA PHE A 192 4.78 -14.90 9.42
C PHE A 192 3.82 -14.40 10.51
N THR A 193 4.26 -13.40 11.22
CA THR A 193 3.42 -12.73 12.23
C THR A 193 3.63 -11.23 12.19
N GLU A 194 2.53 -10.48 12.20
CA GLU A 194 2.57 -9.05 12.47
C GLU A 194 2.82 -8.81 13.95
N THR A 195 3.66 -7.84 14.26
CA THR A 195 4.04 -7.48 15.64
C THR A 195 3.75 -5.99 15.89
N PRO A 196 3.62 -5.57 17.16
CA PRO A 196 3.67 -4.15 17.47
C PRO A 196 4.96 -3.51 16.94
N VAL A 197 4.88 -2.28 16.46
CA VAL A 197 5.99 -1.53 15.87
C VAL A 197 7.19 -1.46 16.84
N GLY A 198 8.38 -1.80 16.34
CA GLY A 198 9.61 -1.92 17.11
C GLY A 198 9.78 -3.26 17.84
N LYS A 199 8.94 -4.26 17.56
CA LYS A 199 9.03 -5.63 18.10
C LYS A 199 9.24 -6.70 17.04
N GLY A 200 9.19 -6.31 15.77
CA GLY A 200 9.47 -7.14 14.61
C GLY A 200 10.93 -7.06 14.15
N ASP A 201 11.09 -7.27 12.86
CA ASP A 201 12.40 -7.34 12.21
C ASP A 201 12.66 -6.11 11.30
N VAL A 202 11.77 -5.10 11.30
CA VAL A 202 11.98 -3.85 10.57
C VAL A 202 12.91 -2.93 11.37
N ASP A 203 14.08 -2.57 10.81
CA ASP A 203 14.93 -1.51 11.36
C ASP A 203 14.38 -0.13 10.96
N PHE A 204 13.47 0.42 11.76
CA PHE A 204 12.88 1.73 11.49
C PHE A 204 13.86 2.88 11.50
N THR A 205 15.00 2.76 12.18
CA THR A 205 16.05 3.80 12.15
C THR A 205 16.68 3.87 10.77
N ALA A 206 17.10 2.73 10.25
CA ALA A 206 17.65 2.63 8.89
C ALA A 206 16.59 2.94 7.83
N TYR A 207 15.36 2.43 8.01
CA TYR A 207 14.25 2.63 7.08
C TYR A 207 13.88 4.11 6.92
N PHE A 208 13.71 4.87 8.02
CA PHE A 208 13.37 6.29 7.95
C PHE A 208 14.53 7.13 7.41
N ALA A 209 15.79 6.74 7.72
CA ALA A 209 16.94 7.38 7.12
C ALA A 209 16.99 7.19 5.60
N ALA A 210 16.66 6.00 5.12
CA ALA A 210 16.58 5.70 3.68
C ALA A 210 15.44 6.48 2.99
N LEU A 211 14.24 6.53 3.58
CA LEU A 211 13.12 7.33 3.07
C LEU A 211 13.50 8.81 2.94
N LYS A 212 14.14 9.37 3.98
CA LYS A 212 14.64 10.74 3.94
C LYS A 212 15.68 10.95 2.84
N ALA A 213 16.63 10.04 2.69
CA ALA A 213 17.65 10.09 1.64
C ALA A 213 17.03 9.99 0.23
N ALA A 214 15.94 9.24 0.08
CA ALA A 214 15.15 9.16 -1.16
C ALA A 214 14.30 10.41 -1.43
N GLY A 215 14.25 11.37 -0.50
CA GLY A 215 13.47 12.61 -0.63
C GLY A 215 11.99 12.47 -0.23
N TYR A 216 11.61 11.41 0.45
CA TYR A 216 10.25 11.24 0.96
C TYR A 216 10.01 12.16 2.16
N ASP A 217 8.94 12.95 2.10
CA ASP A 217 8.49 13.88 3.14
C ASP A 217 6.99 13.74 3.48
N GLY A 218 6.36 12.65 3.02
CA GLY A 218 4.96 12.35 3.24
C GLY A 218 4.64 11.79 4.64
N TYR A 219 3.44 11.26 4.78
CA TYR A 219 2.96 10.67 6.03
C TYR A 219 3.65 9.35 6.36
N LEU A 220 3.91 9.13 7.65
CA LEU A 220 4.31 7.84 8.22
C LEU A 220 3.06 7.19 8.84
N THR A 221 2.30 6.46 8.04
CA THR A 221 0.98 5.95 8.41
C THR A 221 1.10 4.66 9.20
N VAL A 222 0.75 4.69 10.49
CA VAL A 222 0.74 3.47 11.31
C VAL A 222 -0.38 2.55 10.84
N GLU A 223 -0.02 1.30 10.53
CA GLU A 223 -0.95 0.24 10.23
C GLU A 223 -0.82 -0.89 11.24
N ARG A 224 -1.96 -1.34 11.77
CA ARG A 224 -2.05 -2.43 12.74
C ARG A 224 -3.31 -3.25 12.51
N GLU A 225 -3.16 -4.41 11.87
CA GLU A 225 -4.27 -5.29 11.49
C GLU A 225 -4.50 -6.43 12.48
N ALA A 226 -3.45 -6.79 13.26
CA ALA A 226 -3.49 -7.89 14.21
C ALA A 226 -3.30 -7.38 15.65
N GLY A 227 -3.51 -8.26 16.64
CA GLY A 227 -3.31 -7.96 18.05
C GLY A 227 -4.59 -7.81 18.83
N GLU A 228 -4.49 -7.95 20.16
CA GLU A 228 -5.65 -7.92 21.06
C GLU A 228 -6.08 -6.49 21.43
N ASN A 229 -5.16 -5.52 21.33
CA ASN A 229 -5.42 -4.12 21.69
C ASN A 229 -4.78 -3.17 20.66
N PRO A 230 -5.39 -3.00 19.48
CA PRO A 230 -4.87 -2.13 18.42
C PRO A 230 -4.65 -0.69 18.86
N ASP A 231 -5.53 -0.13 19.67
CA ASP A 231 -5.41 1.26 20.16
C ASP A 231 -4.13 1.48 20.98
N ALA A 232 -3.81 0.54 21.88
CA ALA A 232 -2.59 0.60 22.69
C ALA A 232 -1.34 0.40 21.80
N ASP A 233 -1.40 -0.50 20.83
CA ASP A 233 -0.32 -0.76 19.89
C ASP A 233 -0.05 0.47 19.01
N ILE A 234 -1.08 1.14 18.51
CA ILE A 234 -0.97 2.38 17.73
C ILE A 234 -0.38 3.51 18.58
N ALA A 235 -0.84 3.68 19.81
CA ALA A 235 -0.29 4.69 20.72
C ALA A 235 1.20 4.46 21.01
N ALA A 236 1.59 3.20 21.22
CA ALA A 236 3.00 2.82 21.40
C ALA A 236 3.83 3.06 20.14
N ALA A 237 3.27 2.74 18.96
CA ALA A 237 3.92 3.00 17.68
C ALA A 237 4.19 4.49 17.46
N LEU A 238 3.23 5.36 17.74
CA LEU A 238 3.40 6.82 17.63
C LEU A 238 4.51 7.35 18.54
N ALA A 239 4.60 6.84 19.78
CA ALA A 239 5.67 7.20 20.72
C ALA A 239 7.04 6.73 20.21
N TYR A 240 7.11 5.49 19.68
CA TYR A 240 8.33 4.92 19.11
C TYR A 240 8.80 5.71 17.88
N ILE A 241 7.92 5.98 16.92
CA ILE A 241 8.19 6.77 15.71
C ILE A 241 8.74 8.15 16.11
N SER A 242 8.10 8.82 17.06
CA SER A 242 8.52 10.14 17.53
C SER A 242 9.93 10.11 18.10
N SER A 243 10.29 9.04 18.82
CA SER A 243 11.66 8.85 19.34
C SER A 243 12.69 8.63 18.21
N VAL A 244 12.37 7.76 17.25
CA VAL A 244 13.25 7.48 16.10
C VAL A 244 13.48 8.74 15.27
N ARG A 245 12.40 9.46 14.93
CA ARG A 245 12.49 10.73 14.19
C ARG A 245 13.35 11.77 14.89
N LYS A 246 13.16 11.95 16.21
CA LYS A 246 13.98 12.86 17.02
C LYS A 246 15.46 12.50 16.94
N ASN A 247 15.80 11.22 17.03
CA ASN A 247 17.20 10.76 16.97
C ASN A 247 17.83 10.98 15.59
N LEU A 248 17.03 10.91 14.52
CA LEU A 248 17.46 11.18 13.15
C LEU A 248 17.44 12.66 12.77
N GLY A 249 16.86 13.53 13.60
CA GLY A 249 16.71 14.96 13.29
C GLY A 249 15.72 15.22 12.14
N ILE A 250 14.63 14.46 12.09
CA ILE A 250 13.58 14.57 11.07
C ILE A 250 12.21 14.71 11.69
#